data_33577baa3552992857461c38221719ec
#
_entry.id   33577baa3552992857461c38221719ec
#
_cell.length_a   1.000
_cell.length_b   1.000
_cell.length_c   1.000
_cell.angle_alpha   90.00
_cell.angle_beta   90.00
_cell.angle_gamma   90.00
#
_symmetry.space_group_name_H-M   'P 1'
#
loop_
_entity.id
_entity.type
_entity.pdbx_description
1 polymer ?
#
loop_
_entity_poly.entity_id
_entity_poly.type
_entity_poly.pdbx_seq_one_letter_code
_entity_poly.pdbx_strand_id
1 'polypeptide(L)'
;RNGKWSWWNEDNKMDSSGTYNNGIQDGKWTSWYENGQKKQEETYKDGEYDGLWIIWYENGQKEMEGTLKDSKEDGKWTSWYENGQKSQEGSFKDGKENGLYTMWYENGQKERERTYKDGEKDGLYTMWYENGQKDSEGTFKDGKEDGLYTMWYENGNKRQEVKFKDGKEDGLVTRWHENGQKKSEGTYKDGEGDGLWTWWFENGQKKFER
;
A
#
# COMPACT_ATOMS: atom_id res chain seq x y z
N ARG A 1 15.97 33.29 -17.87
CA ARG A 1 14.70 33.68 -17.20
C ARG A 1 14.98 33.93 -15.73
N ASN A 2 14.38 34.99 -15.20
CA ASN A 2 14.40 35.29 -13.77
C ASN A 2 13.02 35.82 -13.36
N GLY A 3 12.63 35.58 -12.08
CA GLY A 3 11.37 36.03 -11.52
C GLY A 3 10.17 35.15 -11.85
N LYS A 4 8.97 35.66 -11.53
CA LYS A 4 7.71 34.94 -11.70
C LYS A 4 7.28 34.91 -13.16
N TRP A 5 6.86 33.75 -13.64
CA TRP A 5 6.31 33.51 -14.96
C TRP A 5 4.93 32.90 -14.84
N SER A 6 4.05 33.26 -15.79
CA SER A 6 2.70 32.70 -15.88
C SER A 6 2.36 32.43 -17.34
N TRP A 7 1.64 31.35 -17.58
CA TRP A 7 1.15 30.92 -18.88
C TRP A 7 -0.36 30.87 -18.86
N TRP A 8 -0.99 31.19 -19.97
CA TRP A 8 -2.43 31.14 -20.17
C TRP A 8 -2.71 30.30 -21.41
N ASN A 9 -3.84 29.57 -21.39
CA ASN A 9 -4.33 28.85 -22.55
C ASN A 9 -4.99 29.81 -23.58
N GLU A 10 -5.49 29.24 -24.70
CA GLU A 10 -6.14 30.01 -25.77
C GLU A 10 -7.42 30.73 -25.31
N ASP A 11 -8.10 30.23 -24.27
CA ASP A 11 -9.26 30.86 -23.65
C ASP A 11 -8.90 31.92 -22.60
N ASN A 12 -7.63 32.32 -22.53
CA ASN A 12 -7.11 33.30 -21.56
C ASN A 12 -7.31 32.91 -20.10
N LYS A 13 -7.34 31.60 -19.82
CA LYS A 13 -7.32 31.04 -18.46
C LYS A 13 -5.88 30.68 -18.08
N MET A 14 -5.55 30.86 -16.80
CA MET A 14 -4.21 30.50 -16.31
C MET A 14 -4.02 28.98 -16.40
N ASP A 15 -2.97 28.58 -17.11
CA ASP A 15 -2.54 27.19 -17.28
C ASP A 15 -1.50 26.81 -16.23
N SER A 16 -0.47 27.65 -16.08
CA SER A 16 0.60 27.40 -15.12
C SER A 16 1.30 28.69 -14.68
N SER A 17 1.91 28.67 -13.49
CA SER A 17 2.79 29.72 -13.02
C SER A 17 3.87 29.19 -12.08
N GLY A 18 5.02 29.85 -12.09
CA GLY A 18 6.14 29.51 -11.22
C GLY A 18 7.25 30.56 -11.29
N THR A 19 8.33 30.29 -10.60
CA THR A 19 9.48 31.19 -10.50
C THR A 19 10.71 30.54 -11.13
N TYR A 20 11.49 31.36 -11.85
CA TYR A 20 12.82 30.99 -12.32
C TYR A 20 13.88 31.82 -11.60
N ASN A 21 14.99 31.15 -11.26
CA ASN A 21 16.22 31.77 -10.80
C ASN A 21 17.35 31.37 -11.75
N ASN A 22 18.00 32.31 -12.39
CA ASN A 22 19.07 32.08 -13.39
C ASN A 22 18.69 31.07 -14.49
N GLY A 23 17.42 31.10 -14.92
CA GLY A 23 16.92 30.20 -15.96
C GLY A 23 16.48 28.81 -15.49
N ILE A 24 16.60 28.53 -14.22
CA ILE A 24 16.26 27.26 -13.57
C ILE A 24 15.00 27.44 -12.72
N GLN A 25 14.14 26.45 -12.67
CA GLN A 25 12.94 26.46 -11.81
C GLN A 25 13.36 26.53 -10.35
N ASP A 26 12.74 27.45 -9.59
CA ASP A 26 13.05 27.66 -8.18
C ASP A 26 11.81 28.17 -7.44
N GLY A 27 11.48 27.55 -6.28
CA GLY A 27 10.29 27.85 -5.52
C GLY A 27 9.04 27.11 -6.02
N LYS A 28 7.88 27.64 -5.65
CA LYS A 28 6.58 27.04 -5.89
C LYS A 28 6.13 27.20 -7.35
N TRP A 29 5.67 26.09 -7.93
CA TRP A 29 5.02 25.99 -9.22
C TRP A 29 3.60 25.49 -9.06
N THR A 30 2.67 26.04 -9.85
CA THR A 30 1.26 25.66 -9.81
C THR A 30 0.73 25.56 -11.22
N SER A 31 -0.03 24.53 -11.51
CA SER A 31 -0.82 24.38 -12.73
C SER A 31 -2.31 24.23 -12.40
N TRP A 32 -3.17 24.53 -13.39
CA TRP A 32 -4.62 24.54 -13.24
C TRP A 32 -5.29 23.74 -14.36
N TYR A 33 -6.44 23.18 -14.05
CA TYR A 33 -7.36 22.63 -15.03
C TYR A 33 -8.09 23.74 -15.80
N GLU A 34 -8.71 23.38 -16.93
CA GLU A 34 -9.51 24.32 -17.73
C GLU A 34 -10.70 24.91 -16.97
N ASN A 35 -11.23 24.18 -15.97
CA ASN A 35 -12.28 24.65 -15.07
C ASN A 35 -11.78 25.67 -14.04
N GLY A 36 -10.47 25.98 -13.99
CA GLY A 36 -9.84 26.93 -13.10
C GLY A 36 -9.46 26.37 -11.73
N GLN A 37 -9.72 25.11 -11.46
CA GLN A 37 -9.26 24.46 -10.23
C GLN A 37 -7.77 24.11 -10.35
N LYS A 38 -7.07 24.04 -9.21
CA LYS A 38 -5.68 23.58 -9.19
C LYS A 38 -5.60 22.15 -9.69
N LYS A 39 -4.60 21.87 -10.51
CA LYS A 39 -4.24 20.54 -10.99
C LYS A 39 -3.05 19.99 -10.22
N GLN A 40 -2.01 20.82 -10.07
CA GLN A 40 -0.76 20.40 -9.44
C GLN A 40 -0.07 21.58 -8.77
N GLU A 41 0.58 21.32 -7.66
CA GLU A 41 1.46 22.25 -6.96
C GLU A 41 2.74 21.50 -6.57
N GLU A 42 3.87 22.06 -6.93
CA GLU A 42 5.18 21.45 -6.74
C GLU A 42 6.19 22.51 -6.32
N THR A 43 7.21 22.10 -5.58
CA THR A 43 8.26 22.97 -5.11
C THR A 43 9.60 22.53 -5.70
N TYR A 44 10.31 23.49 -6.27
CA TYR A 44 11.64 23.30 -6.84
C TYR A 44 12.69 24.05 -6.03
N LYS A 45 13.87 23.49 -5.99
CA LYS A 45 15.09 24.13 -5.54
C LYS A 45 16.21 23.78 -6.53
N ASP A 46 16.81 24.83 -7.11
CA ASP A 46 17.89 24.67 -8.09
C ASP A 46 17.55 23.71 -9.26
N GLY A 47 16.27 23.67 -9.67
CA GLY A 47 15.77 22.83 -10.78
C GLY A 47 15.37 21.40 -10.41
N GLU A 48 15.55 21.00 -9.18
CA GLU A 48 15.13 19.70 -8.68
C GLU A 48 13.89 19.83 -7.78
N TYR A 49 13.07 18.78 -7.72
CA TYR A 49 11.94 18.74 -6.80
C TYR A 49 12.45 18.68 -5.37
N ASP A 50 12.15 19.71 -4.59
CA ASP A 50 12.54 19.80 -3.18
C ASP A 50 11.46 20.55 -2.40
N GLY A 51 10.60 19.81 -1.70
CA GLY A 51 9.51 20.33 -0.91
C GLY A 51 8.17 19.67 -1.22
N LEU A 52 7.10 20.42 -1.00
CA LEU A 52 5.72 19.92 -1.12
C LEU A 52 5.37 19.62 -2.57
N TRP A 53 4.68 18.51 -2.78
CA TRP A 53 4.10 18.07 -4.04
C TRP A 53 2.65 17.64 -3.82
N ILE A 54 1.71 18.27 -4.55
CA ILE A 54 0.28 18.01 -4.44
C ILE A 54 -0.33 17.91 -5.83
N ILE A 55 -1.21 16.92 -6.01
CA ILE A 55 -2.08 16.77 -7.18
C ILE A 55 -3.54 16.84 -6.72
N TRP A 56 -4.39 17.41 -7.54
CA TRP A 56 -5.83 17.47 -7.33
C TRP A 56 -6.59 16.86 -8.50
N TYR A 57 -7.73 16.28 -8.22
CA TYR A 57 -8.73 15.92 -9.20
C TYR A 57 -9.41 17.17 -9.79
N GLU A 58 -10.07 17.02 -10.94
CA GLU A 58 -10.83 18.12 -11.57
C GLU A 58 -12.01 18.61 -10.72
N ASN A 59 -12.49 17.79 -9.76
CA ASN A 59 -13.51 18.19 -8.79
C ASN A 59 -12.95 19.06 -7.64
N GLY A 60 -11.63 19.30 -7.61
CA GLY A 60 -10.93 20.15 -6.62
C GLY A 60 -10.53 19.42 -5.34
N GLN A 61 -10.84 18.14 -5.20
CA GLN A 61 -10.35 17.33 -4.08
C GLN A 61 -8.89 16.91 -4.33
N LYS A 62 -8.13 16.74 -3.26
CA LYS A 62 -6.76 16.22 -3.38
C LYS A 62 -6.80 14.79 -3.91
N GLU A 63 -5.90 14.49 -4.85
CA GLU A 63 -5.59 13.16 -5.35
C GLU A 63 -4.38 12.59 -4.63
N MET A 64 -3.33 13.41 -4.45
CA MET A 64 -2.09 12.99 -3.82
C MET A 64 -1.39 14.17 -3.16
N GLU A 65 -0.71 13.91 -2.05
CA GLU A 65 0.15 14.88 -1.35
C GLU A 65 1.35 14.17 -0.73
N GLY A 66 2.52 14.77 -0.84
CA GLY A 66 3.75 14.30 -0.22
C GLY A 66 4.86 15.34 -0.28
N THR A 67 6.03 14.93 0.14
CA THR A 67 7.24 15.75 0.13
C THR A 67 8.30 15.05 -0.70
N LEU A 68 8.97 15.81 -1.56
CA LEU A 68 10.17 15.38 -2.27
C LEU A 68 11.39 16.09 -1.67
N LYS A 69 12.49 15.38 -1.63
CA LYS A 69 13.81 15.92 -1.30
C LYS A 69 14.81 15.38 -2.31
N ASP A 70 15.52 16.30 -2.98
CA ASP A 70 16.45 15.94 -4.05
C ASP A 70 15.78 15.00 -5.08
N SER A 71 14.53 15.34 -5.49
CA SER A 71 13.67 14.58 -6.43
C SER A 71 13.31 13.15 -5.99
N LYS A 72 13.43 12.84 -4.69
CA LYS A 72 13.03 11.54 -4.11
C LYS A 72 11.96 11.75 -3.06
N GLU A 73 11.05 10.80 -2.95
CA GLU A 73 10.03 10.79 -1.89
C GLU A 73 10.70 10.77 -0.51
N ASP A 74 10.31 11.71 0.36
CA ASP A 74 10.82 11.81 1.72
C ASP A 74 9.70 12.26 2.66
N GLY A 75 9.45 11.50 3.72
CA GLY A 75 8.36 11.75 4.65
C GLY A 75 7.07 11.07 4.28
N LYS A 76 5.96 11.64 4.73
CA LYS A 76 4.61 11.07 4.57
C LYS A 76 4.03 11.38 3.20
N TRP A 77 3.46 10.36 2.56
CA TRP A 77 2.69 10.45 1.33
C TRP A 77 1.28 9.95 1.56
N THR A 78 0.31 10.67 1.03
CA THR A 78 -1.12 10.32 1.15
C THR A 78 -1.78 10.50 -0.20
N SER A 79 -2.60 9.53 -0.61
CA SER A 79 -3.47 9.62 -1.77
C SER A 79 -4.93 9.43 -1.37
N TRP A 80 -5.83 9.94 -2.19
CA TRP A 80 -7.26 9.92 -1.97
C TRP A 80 -7.98 9.47 -3.25
N TYR A 81 -9.14 8.91 -3.10
CA TYR A 81 -10.12 8.68 -4.15
C TYR A 81 -10.84 9.98 -4.51
N GLU A 82 -11.50 10.01 -5.68
CA GLU A 82 -12.31 11.16 -6.12
C GLU A 82 -13.46 11.50 -5.16
N ASN A 83 -13.91 10.54 -4.34
CA ASN A 83 -14.91 10.75 -3.29
C ASN A 83 -14.33 11.43 -2.02
N GLY A 84 -13.01 11.72 -1.99
CA GLY A 84 -12.30 12.38 -0.90
C GLY A 84 -11.86 11.45 0.24
N GLN A 85 -12.18 10.15 0.17
CA GLN A 85 -11.66 9.19 1.14
C GLN A 85 -10.21 8.82 0.81
N LYS A 86 -9.41 8.53 1.84
CA LYS A 86 -8.04 8.06 1.63
C LYS A 86 -8.05 6.75 0.83
N SER A 87 -7.15 6.65 -0.15
CA SER A 87 -6.86 5.41 -0.88
C SER A 87 -5.57 4.75 -0.38
N GLN A 88 -4.55 5.56 -0.05
CA GLN A 88 -3.31 5.04 0.51
C GLN A 88 -2.57 6.09 1.34
N GLU A 89 -1.78 5.61 2.29
CA GLU A 89 -0.90 6.43 3.12
C GLU A 89 0.34 5.63 3.49
N GLY A 90 1.51 6.23 3.34
CA GLY A 90 2.78 5.61 3.68
C GLY A 90 3.85 6.63 3.99
N SER A 91 4.97 6.16 4.48
CA SER A 91 6.16 6.98 4.72
C SER A 91 7.31 6.49 3.85
N PHE A 92 8.09 7.45 3.34
CA PHE A 92 9.22 7.21 2.46
C PHE A 92 10.47 7.86 3.04
N LYS A 93 11.61 7.29 2.72
CA LYS A 93 12.92 7.86 3.00
C LYS A 93 13.83 7.59 1.81
N ASP A 94 14.39 8.67 1.24
CA ASP A 94 15.25 8.60 0.07
C ASP A 94 14.63 7.80 -1.10
N GLY A 95 13.30 7.93 -1.31
CA GLY A 95 12.55 7.24 -2.36
C GLY A 95 12.20 5.78 -2.05
N LYS A 96 12.43 5.30 -0.82
CA LYS A 96 12.07 3.95 -0.39
C LYS A 96 11.01 3.97 0.69
N GLU A 97 10.06 3.04 0.60
CA GLU A 97 9.06 2.85 1.65
C GLU A 97 9.74 2.55 2.99
N ASN A 98 9.32 3.25 4.05
CA ASN A 98 9.90 3.08 5.38
C ASN A 98 8.85 3.36 6.47
N GLY A 99 8.48 2.33 7.23
CA GLY A 99 7.42 2.39 8.21
C GLY A 99 6.11 1.76 7.73
N LEU A 100 5.00 2.16 8.35
CA LEU A 100 3.68 1.63 8.03
C LEU A 100 3.16 2.20 6.71
N TYR A 101 2.64 1.33 5.85
CA TYR A 101 1.93 1.64 4.62
C TYR A 101 0.52 1.05 4.69
N THR A 102 -0.48 1.90 4.55
CA THR A 102 -1.90 1.52 4.63
C THR A 102 -2.62 1.83 3.32
N MET A 103 -3.47 0.93 2.88
CA MET A 103 -4.40 1.12 1.76
C MET A 103 -5.83 0.93 2.24
N TRP A 104 -6.76 1.62 1.60
CA TRP A 104 -8.19 1.58 1.89
C TRP A 104 -9.00 1.33 0.63
N TYR A 105 -10.12 0.67 0.78
CA TYR A 105 -11.17 0.59 -0.23
C TYR A 105 -11.91 1.93 -0.38
N GLU A 106 -12.61 2.13 -1.49
CA GLU A 106 -13.43 3.33 -1.72
C GLU A 106 -14.55 3.52 -0.69
N ASN A 107 -14.95 2.46 0.04
CA ASN A 107 -15.91 2.53 1.14
C ASN A 107 -15.27 3.03 2.46
N GLY A 108 -13.96 3.33 2.47
CA GLY A 108 -13.19 3.83 3.61
C GLY A 108 -12.70 2.76 4.58
N GLN A 109 -13.01 1.49 4.36
CA GLN A 109 -12.46 0.41 5.16
C GLN A 109 -11.02 0.09 4.73
N LYS A 110 -10.20 -0.38 5.67
CA LYS A 110 -8.85 -0.81 5.35
C LYS A 110 -8.89 -2.00 4.37
N GLU A 111 -8.04 -1.93 3.35
CA GLU A 111 -7.75 -3.04 2.44
C GLU A 111 -6.50 -3.78 2.89
N ARG A 112 -5.45 -3.02 3.26
CA ARG A 112 -4.13 -3.59 3.55
C ARG A 112 -3.29 -2.70 4.44
N GLU A 113 -2.56 -3.32 5.35
CA GLU A 113 -1.45 -2.69 6.08
C GLU A 113 -0.18 -3.51 5.93
N ARG A 114 0.94 -2.84 5.75
CA ARG A 114 2.28 -3.42 5.64
C ARG A 114 3.29 -2.55 6.35
N THR A 115 4.28 -3.19 6.96
CA THR A 115 5.45 -2.47 7.48
C THR A 115 6.64 -2.69 6.54
N TYR A 116 7.35 -1.61 6.25
CA TYR A 116 8.54 -1.60 5.41
C TYR A 116 9.74 -1.05 6.17
N LYS A 117 10.91 -1.55 5.80
CA LYS A 117 12.20 -1.04 6.22
C LYS A 117 13.12 -0.99 5.00
N ASP A 118 13.59 0.21 4.67
CA ASP A 118 14.48 0.46 3.52
C ASP A 118 13.95 -0.11 2.17
N GLY A 119 12.62 -0.10 1.99
CA GLY A 119 11.94 -0.60 0.78
C GLY A 119 11.60 -2.10 0.78
N GLU A 120 11.98 -2.84 1.82
CA GLU A 120 11.64 -4.25 1.96
C GLU A 120 10.55 -4.46 3.03
N LYS A 121 9.69 -5.45 2.83
CA LYS A 121 8.67 -5.79 3.83
C LYS A 121 9.38 -6.31 5.09
N ASP A 122 9.14 -5.67 6.23
CA ASP A 122 9.71 -6.05 7.52
C ASP A 122 8.72 -5.71 8.64
N GLY A 123 8.12 -6.73 9.24
CA GLY A 123 7.10 -6.59 10.28
C GLY A 123 5.74 -7.13 9.86
N LEU A 124 4.68 -6.57 10.46
CA LEU A 124 3.31 -7.04 10.30
C LEU A 124 2.77 -6.74 8.90
N TYR A 125 2.02 -7.69 8.37
CA TYR A 125 1.24 -7.62 7.15
C TYR A 125 -0.19 -8.06 7.46
N THR A 126 -1.19 -7.25 7.11
CA THR A 126 -2.60 -7.59 7.27
C THR A 126 -3.38 -7.16 6.03
N MET A 127 -4.29 -8.01 5.56
CA MET A 127 -5.30 -7.69 4.55
C MET A 127 -6.69 -7.87 5.10
N TRP A 128 -7.63 -7.13 4.55
CA TRP A 128 -9.05 -7.18 4.88
C TRP A 128 -9.88 -7.28 3.60
N TYR A 129 -11.01 -7.93 3.70
CA TYR A 129 -12.07 -7.89 2.71
C TYR A 129 -12.81 -6.54 2.75
N GLU A 130 -13.54 -6.21 1.69
CA GLU A 130 -14.37 -5.00 1.65
C GLU A 130 -15.45 -4.92 2.74
N ASN A 131 -15.84 -6.07 3.33
CA ASN A 131 -16.76 -6.14 4.47
C ASN A 131 -16.07 -5.81 5.82
N GLY A 132 -14.76 -5.52 5.81
CA GLY A 132 -13.95 -5.16 6.98
C GLY A 132 -13.44 -6.35 7.80
N GLN A 133 -13.75 -7.57 7.42
CA GLN A 133 -13.18 -8.76 8.05
C GLN A 133 -11.76 -9.02 7.54
N LYS A 134 -10.91 -9.60 8.39
CA LYS A 134 -9.56 -9.99 7.96
C LYS A 134 -9.63 -11.04 6.86
N ASP A 135 -8.81 -10.86 5.80
CA ASP A 135 -8.51 -11.86 4.79
C ASP A 135 -7.25 -12.64 5.14
N SER A 136 -6.18 -11.93 5.49
CA SER A 136 -4.91 -12.57 5.85
C SER A 136 -4.08 -11.70 6.81
N GLU A 137 -3.25 -12.37 7.62
CA GLU A 137 -2.30 -11.74 8.54
C GLU A 137 -1.05 -12.59 8.64
N GLY A 138 0.11 -11.95 8.66
CA GLY A 138 1.40 -12.59 8.83
C GLY A 138 2.50 -11.60 9.13
N THR A 139 3.70 -12.12 9.26
CA THR A 139 4.90 -11.32 9.50
C THR A 139 5.92 -11.56 8.40
N PHE A 140 6.66 -10.51 8.07
CA PHE A 140 7.77 -10.51 7.14
C PHE A 140 9.04 -10.10 7.85
N LYS A 141 10.15 -10.65 7.42
CA LYS A 141 11.49 -10.29 7.82
C LYS A 141 12.39 -10.27 6.60
N ASP A 142 13.07 -9.15 6.37
CA ASP A 142 13.96 -8.97 5.22
C ASP A 142 13.29 -9.41 3.89
N GLY A 143 12.04 -8.98 3.68
CA GLY A 143 11.24 -9.25 2.47
C GLY A 143 10.60 -10.64 2.37
N LYS A 144 10.85 -11.56 3.33
CA LYS A 144 10.35 -12.94 3.32
C LYS A 144 9.34 -13.17 4.43
N GLU A 145 8.36 -14.07 4.18
CA GLU A 145 7.46 -14.53 5.24
C GLU A 145 8.27 -15.21 6.35
N ASP A 146 8.04 -14.77 7.60
CA ASP A 146 8.66 -15.35 8.80
C ASP A 146 7.70 -15.29 9.98
N GLY A 147 7.33 -16.47 10.53
CA GLY A 147 6.36 -16.59 11.60
C GLY A 147 5.04 -17.20 11.17
N LEU A 148 3.99 -16.97 11.96
CA LEU A 148 2.65 -17.48 11.68
C LEU A 148 1.97 -16.65 10.61
N TYR A 149 1.37 -17.32 9.62
CA TYR A 149 0.53 -16.73 8.59
C TYR A 149 -0.87 -17.34 8.68
N THR A 150 -1.89 -16.51 8.86
CA THR A 150 -3.28 -16.93 8.98
C THR A 150 -4.12 -16.32 7.86
N MET A 151 -4.99 -17.09 7.27
CA MET A 151 -5.98 -16.66 6.28
C MET A 151 -7.38 -16.97 6.78
N TRP A 152 -8.34 -16.15 6.38
CA TRP A 152 -9.75 -16.28 6.72
C TRP A 152 -10.62 -16.27 5.45
N TYR A 153 -11.79 -16.82 5.55
CA TYR A 153 -12.89 -16.64 4.60
C TYR A 153 -13.62 -15.32 4.87
N GLU A 154 -14.36 -14.82 3.91
CA GLU A 154 -15.17 -13.60 4.06
C GLU A 154 -16.22 -13.70 5.20
N ASN A 155 -16.61 -14.89 5.61
CA ASN A 155 -17.50 -15.11 6.76
C ASN A 155 -16.78 -15.04 8.12
N GLY A 156 -15.46 -14.79 8.14
CA GLY A 156 -14.62 -14.65 9.32
C GLY A 156 -14.08 -15.97 9.87
N ASN A 157 -14.45 -17.11 9.32
CA ASN A 157 -13.87 -18.39 9.72
C ASN A 157 -12.45 -18.55 9.18
N LYS A 158 -11.56 -19.17 9.95
CA LYS A 158 -10.20 -19.48 9.47
C LYS A 158 -10.28 -20.37 8.23
N ARG A 159 -9.44 -20.03 7.21
CA ARG A 159 -9.23 -20.82 5.99
C ARG A 159 -7.94 -21.63 6.05
N GLN A 160 -6.88 -21.01 6.53
CA GLN A 160 -5.57 -21.65 6.65
C GLN A 160 -4.75 -20.99 7.76
N GLU A 161 -3.95 -21.78 8.43
CA GLU A 161 -2.90 -21.32 9.33
C GLU A 161 -1.63 -22.11 9.01
N VAL A 162 -0.52 -21.42 8.79
CA VAL A 162 0.76 -22.00 8.39
C VAL A 162 1.89 -21.20 9.01
N LYS A 163 2.96 -21.88 9.40
CA LYS A 163 4.18 -21.23 9.88
C LYS A 163 5.20 -21.16 8.76
N PHE A 164 5.80 -19.97 8.58
CA PHE A 164 6.90 -19.74 7.66
C PHE A 164 8.22 -19.53 8.41
N LYS A 165 9.30 -19.87 7.74
CA LYS A 165 10.67 -19.56 8.13
C LYS A 165 11.46 -19.24 6.88
N ASP A 166 12.05 -18.03 6.81
CA ASP A 166 12.84 -17.57 5.67
C ASP A 166 12.10 -17.71 4.31
N GLY A 167 10.75 -17.49 4.29
CA GLY A 167 9.91 -17.57 3.09
C GLY A 167 9.48 -18.99 2.69
N LYS A 168 9.76 -20.01 3.52
CA LYS A 168 9.35 -21.39 3.30
C LYS A 168 8.38 -21.84 4.38
N GLU A 169 7.38 -22.64 4.01
CA GLU A 169 6.52 -23.30 4.98
C GLU A 169 7.37 -24.23 5.87
N ASP A 170 7.33 -24.02 7.19
CA ASP A 170 8.10 -24.80 8.18
C ASP A 170 7.29 -24.93 9.46
N GLY A 171 6.72 -26.10 9.70
CA GLY A 171 5.89 -26.42 10.85
C GLY A 171 4.49 -26.89 10.49
N LEU A 172 3.58 -26.80 11.47
CA LEU A 172 2.20 -27.23 11.33
C LEU A 172 1.45 -26.36 10.33
N VAL A 173 0.71 -26.99 9.43
CA VAL A 173 -0.27 -26.38 8.55
C VAL A 173 -1.63 -26.95 8.83
N THR A 174 -2.60 -26.10 9.13
CA THR A 174 -3.99 -26.49 9.28
C THR A 174 -4.85 -25.72 8.27
N ARG A 175 -5.74 -26.41 7.57
CA ARG A 175 -6.73 -25.81 6.67
C ARG A 175 -8.13 -26.17 7.16
N TRP A 176 -9.06 -25.27 6.92
CA TRP A 176 -10.45 -25.42 7.32
C TRP A 176 -11.37 -25.28 6.10
N HIS A 177 -12.52 -25.90 6.17
CA HIS A 177 -13.65 -25.64 5.31
C HIS A 177 -14.32 -24.31 5.72
N GLU A 178 -15.11 -23.73 4.84
CA GLU A 178 -15.80 -22.45 5.09
C GLU A 178 -16.77 -22.52 6.28
N ASN A 179 -17.28 -23.73 6.61
CA ASN A 179 -18.11 -23.99 7.79
C ASN A 179 -17.32 -24.07 9.12
N GLY A 180 -15.98 -23.87 9.07
CA GLY A 180 -15.09 -23.88 10.24
C GLY A 180 -14.58 -25.27 10.65
N GLN A 181 -15.04 -26.36 10.02
CA GLN A 181 -14.51 -27.71 10.27
C GLN A 181 -13.12 -27.87 9.63
N LYS A 182 -12.24 -28.65 10.29
CA LYS A 182 -10.92 -28.94 9.70
C LYS A 182 -11.09 -29.63 8.34
N LYS A 183 -10.28 -29.20 7.36
CA LYS A 183 -10.18 -29.75 6.01
C LYS A 183 -8.94 -30.62 5.85
N SER A 184 -7.79 -30.12 6.33
CA SER A 184 -6.54 -30.88 6.33
C SER A 184 -5.59 -30.37 7.40
N GLU A 185 -4.71 -31.24 7.87
CA GLU A 185 -3.64 -30.91 8.80
C GLU A 185 -2.41 -31.76 8.49
N GLY A 186 -1.23 -31.19 8.58
CA GLY A 186 0.04 -31.85 8.40
C GLY A 186 1.19 -30.91 8.70
N THR A 187 2.40 -31.35 8.47
CA THR A 187 3.61 -30.55 8.68
C THR A 187 4.36 -30.33 7.39
N TYR A 188 5.02 -29.18 7.31
CA TYR A 188 6.04 -28.89 6.32
C TYR A 188 7.39 -28.72 7.00
N LYS A 189 8.44 -29.04 6.26
CA LYS A 189 9.82 -28.74 6.61
C LYS A 189 10.54 -28.22 5.38
N ASP A 190 11.11 -27.04 5.48
CA ASP A 190 11.83 -26.37 4.39
C ASP A 190 10.99 -26.25 3.09
N GLY A 191 9.66 -26.18 3.18
CA GLY A 191 8.73 -26.07 2.04
C GLY A 191 8.26 -27.39 1.46
N GLU A 192 8.67 -28.54 2.02
CA GLU A 192 8.24 -29.87 1.61
C GLU A 192 7.36 -30.51 2.68
N GLY A 193 6.35 -31.30 2.25
CA GLY A 193 5.49 -32.01 3.18
C GLY A 193 6.29 -33.02 4.00
N ASP A 194 6.17 -32.97 5.33
CA ASP A 194 6.89 -33.81 6.27
C ASP A 194 5.92 -34.54 7.19
N GLY A 195 6.04 -35.86 7.21
CA GLY A 195 5.24 -36.69 8.10
C GLY A 195 3.80 -36.92 7.65
N LEU A 196 2.95 -37.22 8.64
CA LEU A 196 1.57 -37.65 8.42
C LEU A 196 0.67 -36.45 8.08
N TRP A 197 -0.11 -36.59 7.02
CA TRP A 197 -1.18 -35.70 6.65
C TRP A 197 -2.53 -36.32 6.84
N THR A 198 -3.49 -35.56 7.42
CA THR A 198 -4.86 -36.02 7.65
C THR A 198 -5.83 -35.10 6.94
N TRP A 199 -6.87 -35.64 6.33
CA TRP A 199 -7.94 -34.92 5.65
C TRP A 199 -9.31 -35.26 6.23
N TRP A 200 -10.21 -34.31 6.24
CA TRP A 200 -11.58 -34.44 6.74
C TRP A 200 -12.59 -33.94 5.72
N PHE A 201 -13.78 -34.53 5.77
CA PHE A 201 -14.94 -34.00 5.06
C PHE A 201 -15.52 -32.80 5.79
N GLU A 202 -16.41 -32.02 5.11
CA GLU A 202 -17.11 -30.86 5.68
C GLU A 202 -17.99 -31.19 6.90
N ASN A 203 -18.41 -32.44 7.06
CA ASN A 203 -19.13 -32.93 8.24
C ASN A 203 -18.22 -33.30 9.42
N GLY A 204 -16.90 -33.06 9.30
CA GLY A 204 -15.90 -33.34 10.34
C GLY A 204 -15.42 -34.77 10.41
N GLN A 205 -15.96 -35.69 9.61
CA GLN A 205 -15.49 -37.08 9.59
C GLN A 205 -14.14 -37.17 8.87
N LYS A 206 -13.24 -38.01 9.41
CA LYS A 206 -11.95 -38.25 8.77
C LYS A 206 -12.16 -38.93 7.41
N LYS A 207 -11.47 -38.36 6.38
CA LYS A 207 -11.54 -38.84 5.01
C LYS A 207 -10.44 -39.87 4.70
N PHE A 208 -9.19 -39.51 5.00
CA PHE A 208 -8.02 -40.39 4.86
C PHE A 208 -6.81 -39.79 5.56
N GLU A 209 -5.76 -40.59 5.70
CA GLU A 209 -4.42 -40.19 6.15
C GLU A 209 -3.37 -40.74 5.18
N ARG A 210 -2.28 -40.00 5.03
CA ARG A 210 -1.15 -40.41 4.22
C ARG A 210 0.15 -39.85 4.79
#